data_bb8f99aba29bb631178cb419c17a9fd9
#
_entry.id   bb8f99aba29bb631178cb419c17a9fd9
#
_cell.length_a   1.000
_cell.length_b   1.000
_cell.length_c   1.000
_cell.angle_alpha   90.00
_cell.angle_beta   90.00
_cell.angle_gamma   90.00
#
_symmetry.space_group_name_H-M   'P 1'
#
loop_
_entity.id
_entity.type
_entity.pdbx_description
1 polymer ?
#
loop_
_entity_poly.entity_id
_entity_poly.type
_entity_poly.pdbx_seq_one_letter_code
_entity_poly.pdbx_strand_id
1 'polypeptide(L)'
;MKMWYDYFKIREYPEVKKRVDREEIFEYVKKQYGTIPEYLWSSSPDSAVLRHHNGKWYAVIMNAEKSKLGLNGDGTVEIIDVKCDPEMTGMIIQTYGFLPGYHMNKQHWITVILDGSM
;
A
#
# COMPACT_ATOMS: atom_id res chain seq x y z
N MET A 1 -5.34 -7.54 -12.10
CA MET A 1 -5.66 -6.45 -11.16
C MET A 1 -4.41 -5.66 -10.86
N LYS A 2 -4.50 -4.36 -10.95
CA LYS A 2 -3.37 -3.46 -10.70
C LYS A 2 -3.73 -2.54 -9.55
N MET A 3 -3.51 -2.99 -8.33
CA MET A 3 -3.84 -2.25 -7.11
C MET A 3 -3.18 -0.87 -7.08
N TRP A 4 -1.95 -0.75 -7.57
CA TRP A 4 -1.27 0.54 -7.65
C TRP A 4 -2.03 1.53 -8.54
N TYR A 5 -2.62 1.04 -9.63
CA TYR A 5 -3.44 1.87 -10.53
C TYR A 5 -4.75 2.25 -9.86
N ASP A 6 -5.36 1.32 -9.15
CA ASP A 6 -6.60 1.58 -8.41
C ASP A 6 -6.36 2.62 -7.31
N TYR A 7 -5.21 2.55 -6.64
CA TYR A 7 -4.82 3.54 -5.65
C TYR A 7 -4.74 4.94 -6.28
N PHE A 8 -4.14 5.06 -7.46
CA PHE A 8 -4.09 6.31 -8.19
C PHE A 8 -5.48 6.85 -8.46
N LYS A 9 -6.38 6.01 -8.91
CA LYS A 9 -7.76 6.44 -9.20
C LYS A 9 -8.49 6.91 -7.96
N ILE A 10 -8.32 6.22 -6.85
CA ILE A 10 -8.91 6.64 -5.59
C ILE A 10 -8.41 8.04 -5.21
N ARG A 11 -7.12 8.30 -5.41
CA ARG A 11 -6.49 9.57 -5.06
C ARG A 11 -6.89 10.73 -5.95
N GLU A 12 -7.23 10.46 -7.20
CA GLU A 12 -7.47 11.50 -8.19
C GLU A 12 -8.90 12.04 -8.22
N TYR A 13 -9.79 11.52 -7.42
CA TYR A 13 -11.14 12.05 -7.33
C TYR A 13 -11.09 13.50 -6.84
N PRO A 14 -11.75 14.43 -7.55
CA PRO A 14 -11.60 15.86 -7.25
C PRO A 14 -12.02 16.29 -5.85
N GLU A 15 -13.04 15.66 -5.30
CA GLU A 15 -13.49 15.93 -3.94
C GLU A 15 -12.75 15.08 -2.93
N VAL A 16 -11.74 14.43 -3.39
CA VAL A 16 -11.01 13.47 -2.61
C VAL A 16 -10.11 14.14 -1.63
N LYS A 17 -10.20 13.65 -0.47
CA LYS A 17 -9.16 13.74 0.52
C LYS A 17 -7.83 13.44 -0.14
N LYS A 18 -6.84 14.25 0.16
CA LYS A 18 -5.46 13.96 -0.23
C LYS A 18 -4.94 12.72 0.51
N ARG A 19 -5.61 12.34 1.59
CA ARG A 19 -5.25 11.20 2.42
C ARG A 19 -6.25 10.08 2.22
N VAL A 20 -5.72 8.88 1.93
CA VAL A 20 -6.51 7.65 1.88
C VAL A 20 -6.06 6.80 3.07
N ASP A 21 -6.99 6.42 3.94
CA ASP A 21 -6.67 5.59 5.09
C ASP A 21 -6.99 4.11 4.82
N ARG A 22 -6.57 3.24 5.77
CA ARG A 22 -6.76 1.80 5.59
C ARG A 22 -8.21 1.39 5.50
N GLU A 23 -9.09 2.08 6.20
CA GLU A 23 -10.51 1.75 6.20
C GLU A 23 -11.12 1.96 4.82
N GLU A 24 -10.74 3.04 4.15
CA GLU A 24 -11.19 3.31 2.78
C GLU A 24 -10.67 2.24 1.81
N ILE A 25 -9.43 1.82 1.99
CA ILE A 25 -8.84 0.76 1.16
C ILE A 25 -9.57 -0.56 1.39
N PHE A 26 -9.82 -0.92 2.64
CA PHE A 26 -10.52 -2.16 2.98
C PHE A 26 -11.93 -2.18 2.39
N GLU A 27 -12.63 -1.07 2.47
CA GLU A 27 -13.97 -0.95 1.90
C GLU A 27 -13.94 -1.08 0.37
N TYR A 28 -12.97 -0.42 -0.26
CA TYR A 28 -12.79 -0.48 -1.71
C TYR A 28 -12.53 -1.90 -2.19
N VAL A 29 -11.56 -2.60 -1.58
CA VAL A 29 -11.21 -3.95 -2.02
C VAL A 29 -12.31 -4.97 -1.72
N LYS A 30 -13.10 -4.73 -0.69
CA LYS A 30 -14.26 -5.55 -0.41
C LYS A 30 -15.30 -5.44 -1.51
N LYS A 31 -15.59 -4.21 -1.93
CA LYS A 31 -16.58 -3.96 -2.99
C LYS A 31 -16.12 -4.43 -4.36
N GLN A 32 -14.86 -4.17 -4.69
CA GLN A 32 -14.35 -4.43 -6.04
C GLN A 32 -13.92 -5.89 -6.21
N TYR A 33 -13.40 -6.52 -5.17
CA TYR A 33 -12.75 -7.82 -5.30
C TYR A 33 -13.25 -8.86 -4.31
N GLY A 34 -14.11 -8.47 -3.38
CA GLY A 34 -14.55 -9.35 -2.32
C GLY A 34 -13.45 -9.69 -1.31
N THR A 35 -12.38 -8.91 -1.26
CA THR A 35 -11.26 -9.16 -0.36
C THR A 35 -11.60 -8.77 1.06
N ILE A 36 -11.25 -9.65 2.00
CA ILE A 36 -11.35 -9.40 3.44
C ILE A 36 -9.93 -9.41 4.00
N PRO A 37 -9.51 -8.36 4.73
CA PRO A 37 -8.16 -8.32 5.28
C PRO A 37 -7.87 -9.47 6.22
N GLU A 38 -6.64 -10.00 6.16
CA GLU A 38 -6.19 -11.07 7.04
C GLU A 38 -5.03 -10.59 7.89
N TYR A 39 -5.09 -10.87 9.17
CA TYR A 39 -4.07 -10.48 10.15
C TYR A 39 -3.29 -11.72 10.56
N LEU A 40 -2.13 -11.92 9.95
CA LEU A 40 -1.37 -13.17 10.04
C LEU A 40 -0.30 -13.19 11.12
N TRP A 41 0.07 -12.04 11.66
CA TRP A 41 1.23 -11.94 12.56
C TRP A 41 0.85 -11.43 13.93
N SER A 42 1.07 -12.25 14.96
CA SER A 42 0.84 -11.83 16.34
C SER A 42 1.82 -10.76 16.80
N SER A 43 3.05 -10.78 16.24
CA SER A 43 4.07 -9.78 16.56
C SER A 43 3.85 -8.45 15.85
N SER A 44 2.95 -8.43 14.87
CA SER A 44 2.60 -7.21 14.12
C SER A 44 1.09 -7.21 13.89
N PRO A 45 0.30 -6.97 14.94
CA PRO A 45 -1.16 -7.16 14.88
C PRO A 45 -1.88 -6.19 13.94
N ASP A 46 -1.24 -5.07 13.57
CA ASP A 46 -1.84 -4.10 12.66
C ASP A 46 -1.54 -4.39 11.19
N SER A 47 -0.70 -5.37 10.91
CA SER A 47 -0.35 -5.71 9.53
C SER A 47 -1.43 -6.58 8.91
N ALA A 48 -2.01 -6.11 7.82
CA ALA A 48 -3.11 -6.78 7.13
C ALA A 48 -2.72 -7.16 5.71
N VAL A 49 -2.99 -8.41 5.34
CA VAL A 49 -2.72 -8.94 4.01
C VAL A 49 -4.00 -8.94 3.20
N LEU A 50 -3.89 -8.51 1.93
CA LEU A 50 -4.99 -8.57 0.97
C LEU A 50 -4.63 -9.59 -0.09
N ARG A 51 -5.48 -10.59 -0.28
CA ARG A 51 -5.25 -11.68 -1.23
C ARG A 51 -6.27 -11.70 -2.35
N HIS A 52 -5.83 -12.18 -3.50
CA HIS A 52 -6.74 -12.59 -4.59
C HIS A 52 -7.46 -13.88 -4.22
N HIS A 53 -8.49 -14.22 -4.98
CA HIS A 53 -9.21 -15.50 -4.80
C HIS A 53 -8.30 -16.71 -4.97
N ASN A 54 -7.22 -16.59 -5.74
CA ASN A 54 -6.24 -17.67 -5.90
C ASN A 54 -5.25 -17.77 -4.74
N GLY A 55 -5.42 -16.97 -3.70
CA GLY A 55 -4.57 -16.97 -2.50
C GLY A 55 -3.31 -16.14 -2.59
N LYS A 56 -3.00 -15.58 -3.75
CA LYS A 56 -1.79 -14.75 -3.89
C LYS A 56 -2.00 -13.37 -3.28
N TRP A 57 -1.00 -12.90 -2.55
CA TRP A 57 -1.01 -11.56 -1.96
C TRP A 57 -0.90 -10.51 -3.05
N TYR A 58 -1.67 -9.44 -2.93
CA TYR A 58 -1.52 -8.29 -3.85
C TYR A 58 -1.27 -6.99 -3.12
N ALA A 59 -1.53 -6.94 -1.83
CA ALA A 59 -1.21 -5.77 -1.01
C ALA A 59 -1.05 -6.15 0.45
N VAL A 60 -0.25 -5.37 1.18
CA VAL A 60 -0.08 -5.51 2.63
C VAL A 60 -0.10 -4.10 3.22
N ILE A 61 -0.94 -3.88 4.21
CA ILE A 61 -1.00 -2.61 4.94
C ILE A 61 -0.35 -2.82 6.30
N MET A 62 0.59 -1.94 6.65
CA MET A 62 1.32 -2.05 7.91
C MET A 62 1.79 -0.69 8.39
N ASN A 63 2.24 -0.63 9.64
CA ASN A 63 2.95 0.52 10.17
C ASN A 63 4.45 0.31 10.01
N ALA A 64 5.16 1.37 9.61
CA ALA A 64 6.60 1.32 9.45
C ALA A 64 7.24 2.53 10.13
N GLU A 65 8.45 2.35 10.65
CA GLU A 65 9.19 3.44 11.25
C GLU A 65 9.61 4.44 10.16
N LYS A 66 9.37 5.71 10.41
CA LYS A 66 9.71 6.77 9.46
C LYS A 66 11.18 6.74 9.05
N SER A 67 12.07 6.50 10.01
CA SER A 67 13.51 6.46 9.75
C SER A 67 13.88 5.36 8.73
N LYS A 68 13.18 4.24 8.74
CA LYS A 68 13.44 3.14 7.82
C LYS A 68 12.95 3.41 6.41
N LEU A 69 12.09 4.40 6.26
CA LEU A 69 11.59 4.84 4.96
C LEU A 69 12.32 6.07 4.43
N GLY A 70 13.34 6.53 5.15
CA GLY A 70 14.06 7.75 4.78
C GLY A 70 13.30 9.03 5.06
N LEU A 71 12.29 8.97 5.92
CA LEU A 71 11.50 10.14 6.29
C LEU A 71 12.06 10.82 7.52
N ASN A 72 11.84 12.13 7.62
CA ASN A 72 12.23 12.91 8.79
C ASN A 72 11.22 12.70 9.93
N GLY A 73 11.72 12.83 11.16
CA GLY A 73 10.90 12.75 12.35
C GLY A 73 10.91 11.37 12.97
N ASP A 74 10.30 11.30 14.15
CA ASP A 74 10.20 10.07 14.93
C ASP A 74 8.86 9.40 14.71
N GLY A 75 8.77 8.14 15.16
CA GLY A 75 7.53 7.41 15.19
C GLY A 75 7.30 6.59 13.93
N THR A 76 6.04 6.18 13.76
CA THR A 76 5.63 5.31 12.66
C THR A 76 4.63 6.03 11.76
N VAL A 77 4.49 5.47 10.55
CA VAL A 77 3.50 5.92 9.59
C VAL A 77 2.89 4.67 8.97
N GLU A 78 1.62 4.77 8.60
CA GLU A 78 0.94 3.68 7.91
C GLU A 78 1.32 3.68 6.45
N ILE A 79 1.63 2.48 5.93
CA ILE A 79 1.99 2.29 4.53
C ILE A 79 1.17 1.17 3.93
N ILE A 80 1.07 1.16 2.61
CA ILE A 80 0.59 0.02 1.87
C ILE A 80 1.67 -0.42 0.88
N ASP A 81 2.04 -1.70 0.92
CA ASP A 81 2.85 -2.32 -0.10
C ASP A 81 1.91 -2.92 -1.13
N VAL A 82 2.08 -2.57 -2.39
CA VAL A 82 1.25 -3.10 -3.46
C VAL A 82 2.11 -3.81 -4.49
N LYS A 83 1.58 -4.93 -4.97
CA LYS A 83 2.27 -5.70 -5.99
C LYS A 83 2.24 -4.97 -7.32
N CYS A 84 3.37 -5.00 -8.02
CA CYS A 84 3.54 -4.28 -9.27
C CYS A 84 4.35 -5.12 -10.26
N ASP A 85 4.08 -4.98 -11.54
CA ASP A 85 4.85 -5.66 -12.57
C ASP A 85 6.30 -5.13 -12.58
N PRO A 86 7.31 -6.01 -12.68
CA PRO A 86 8.71 -5.58 -12.66
C PRO A 86 9.06 -4.53 -13.70
N GLU A 87 8.45 -4.60 -14.87
CA GLU A 87 8.67 -3.62 -15.96
C GLU A 87 8.17 -2.23 -15.59
N MET A 88 7.24 -2.12 -14.66
CA MET A 88 6.66 -0.85 -14.23
C MET A 88 7.29 -0.31 -12.95
N THR A 89 7.87 -1.18 -12.14
CA THR A 89 8.35 -0.81 -10.81
C THR A 89 9.35 0.33 -10.84
N GLY A 90 10.37 0.21 -11.71
CA GLY A 90 11.41 1.23 -11.81
C GLY A 90 10.88 2.59 -12.24
N MET A 91 9.86 2.60 -13.09
CA MET A 91 9.23 3.83 -13.55
C MET A 91 8.35 4.45 -12.46
N ILE A 92 7.59 3.62 -11.76
CA ILE A 92 6.64 4.08 -10.75
C ILE A 92 7.34 4.69 -9.54
N ILE A 93 8.45 4.11 -9.08
CA ILE A 93 9.17 4.63 -7.91
C ILE A 93 9.81 5.99 -8.16
N GLN A 94 9.93 6.42 -9.41
CA GLN A 94 10.39 7.76 -9.73
C GLN A 94 9.26 8.79 -9.62
N THR A 95 8.02 8.32 -9.53
CA THR A 95 6.87 9.19 -9.36
C THR A 95 6.76 9.58 -7.89
N TYR A 96 6.47 10.85 -7.64
CA TYR A 96 6.33 11.36 -6.28
C TYR A 96 5.33 10.53 -5.49
N GLY A 97 5.74 10.09 -4.33
CA GLY A 97 4.87 9.37 -3.42
C GLY A 97 5.03 7.85 -3.44
N PHE A 98 5.85 7.32 -4.33
CA PHE A 98 6.10 5.88 -4.38
C PHE A 98 7.53 5.56 -3.97
N LEU A 99 7.68 4.51 -3.16
CA LEU A 99 8.97 4.05 -2.65
C LEU A 99 9.20 2.59 -3.04
N PRO A 100 10.46 2.12 -3.04
CA PRO A 100 10.73 0.68 -3.20
C PRO A 100 10.04 -0.12 -2.10
N GLY A 101 9.59 -1.32 -2.44
CA GLY A 101 8.83 -2.16 -1.52
C GLY A 101 9.53 -2.43 -0.19
N TYR A 102 8.93 -1.95 0.89
CA TYR A 102 9.44 -2.10 2.26
C TYR A 102 9.20 -3.54 2.73
N HIS A 103 10.26 -4.24 3.13
CA HIS A 103 10.24 -5.64 3.55
C HIS A 103 9.80 -6.63 2.45
N MET A 104 9.69 -6.16 1.20
CA MET A 104 9.22 -6.98 0.10
C MET A 104 10.26 -6.99 -1.03
N ASN A 105 10.08 -7.92 -1.98
CA ASN A 105 10.91 -7.94 -3.19
C ASN A 105 10.70 -6.64 -3.98
N LYS A 106 11.76 -5.88 -4.13
CA LYS A 106 11.68 -4.53 -4.70
C LYS A 106 11.44 -4.51 -6.22
N GLN A 107 11.56 -5.66 -6.88
CA GLN A 107 11.20 -5.76 -8.30
C GLN A 107 9.71 -5.93 -8.51
N HIS A 108 9.00 -6.46 -7.52
CA HIS A 108 7.59 -6.81 -7.63
C HIS A 108 6.67 -6.01 -6.72
N TRP A 109 7.22 -5.15 -5.87
CA TRP A 109 6.44 -4.41 -4.87
C TRP A 109 6.87 -2.96 -4.78
N ILE A 110 5.89 -2.10 -4.57
CA ILE A 110 6.12 -0.68 -4.28
C ILE A 110 5.42 -0.31 -2.99
N THR A 111 5.91 0.73 -2.33
CA THR A 111 5.36 1.21 -1.07
C THR A 111 4.76 2.59 -1.25
N VAL A 112 3.59 2.80 -0.68
CA VAL A 112 2.90 4.09 -0.66
C VAL A 112 2.65 4.48 0.79
N ILE A 113 2.98 5.71 1.13
CA ILE A 113 2.76 6.24 2.49
C ILE A 113 1.34 6.79 2.58
N LEU A 114 0.62 6.39 3.62
CA LEU A 114 -0.80 6.73 3.77
C LEU A 114 -1.02 7.89 4.73
N ASP A 115 -0.14 8.87 4.75
CA ASP A 115 -0.22 10.00 5.68
C ASP A 115 -0.73 11.29 5.05
N GLY A 116 -1.09 11.24 3.78
CA GLY A 116 -1.56 12.42 3.05
C GLY A 116 -0.45 13.30 2.49
N SER A 117 0.82 12.89 2.63
CA SER A 117 1.95 13.65 2.11
C SER A 117 2.13 13.46 0.60
N MET A 118 1.35 12.57 0.02
CA MET A 118 1.49 12.18 -1.37
C MET A 118 0.24 12.39 -2.15
#